data_1f40b0c2220ba01664cd153c0203e4a3
#
_entry.id   1f40b0c2220ba01664cd153c0203e4a3
#
_cell.length_a   1.000
_cell.length_b   1.000
_cell.length_c   1.000
_cell.angle_alpha   90.00
_cell.angle_beta   90.00
_cell.angle_gamma   90.00
#
_symmetry.space_group_name_H-M   'P 1'
#
loop_
_entity.id
_entity.type
_entity.pdbx_description
1 polymer ?
#
loop_
_entity_poly.entity_id
_entity_poly.type
_entity_poly.pdbx_seq_one_letter_code
_entity_poly.pdbx_strand_id
1 'polypeptide(L)'
;MQVGLVAFHYPSPEFRAEMLKRVRRTGEVIEAVPGCLGVDCWLDKDGTAIVTTGKWESEQAFTAGFAAAREAGVDFTYDEREVRPREIFRLSRA
;
A
#
# COMPACT_ATOMS: atom_id res chain seq x y z
N MET A 1 -8.81 3.05 18.23
CA MET A 1 -7.54 2.30 18.27
C MET A 1 -6.86 2.40 16.92
N GLN A 2 -5.58 2.71 16.91
CA GLN A 2 -4.83 2.85 15.67
C GLN A 2 -4.66 1.51 14.96
N VAL A 3 -4.66 1.58 13.63
CA VAL A 3 -4.46 0.43 12.74
C VAL A 3 -3.23 0.71 11.89
N GLY A 4 -2.41 -0.31 11.71
CA GLY A 4 -1.26 -0.23 10.82
C GLY A 4 -1.37 -1.24 9.68
N LEU A 5 -0.57 -1.00 8.65
CA LEU A 5 -0.45 -1.92 7.52
C LEU A 5 0.98 -1.94 7.03
N VAL A 6 1.45 -3.12 6.69
CA VAL A 6 2.70 -3.31 5.94
C VAL A 6 2.39 -4.20 4.76
N ALA A 7 2.78 -3.76 3.57
CA ALA A 7 2.56 -4.53 2.35
C ALA A 7 3.88 -4.64 1.58
N PHE A 8 4.18 -5.86 1.12
CA PHE A 8 5.35 -6.14 0.30
C PHE A 8 4.89 -6.54 -1.09
N HIS A 9 5.42 -5.85 -2.11
CA HIS A 9 5.19 -6.17 -3.51
C HIS A 9 6.51 -6.57 -4.14
N TYR A 10 6.48 -7.58 -4.99
CA TYR A 10 7.68 -8.16 -5.59
C TYR A 10 7.62 -8.11 -7.12
N PRO A 11 7.68 -6.91 -7.72
CA PRO A 11 7.58 -6.80 -9.18
C PRO A 11 8.80 -7.38 -9.89
N SER A 12 8.59 -7.88 -11.10
CA SER A 12 9.70 -8.24 -11.96
C SER A 12 10.52 -6.97 -12.26
N PRO A 13 11.82 -7.11 -12.61
CA PRO A 13 12.66 -5.94 -12.89
C PRO A 13 12.08 -4.99 -13.93
N GLU A 14 11.48 -5.53 -14.99
CA GLU A 14 10.90 -4.73 -16.08
C GLU A 14 9.67 -3.95 -15.64
N PHE A 15 8.96 -4.44 -14.64
CA PHE A 15 7.72 -3.85 -14.14
C PHE A 15 7.94 -2.94 -12.94
N ARG A 16 9.12 -2.95 -12.36
CA ARG A 16 9.40 -2.28 -11.07
C ARG A 16 9.05 -0.80 -11.07
N ALA A 17 9.48 -0.07 -12.09
CA ALA A 17 9.23 1.37 -12.16
C ALA A 17 7.74 1.68 -12.25
N GLU A 18 6.99 0.90 -13.03
CA GLU A 18 5.55 1.08 -13.17
C GLU A 18 4.81 0.73 -11.87
N MET A 19 5.19 -0.37 -11.21
CA MET A 19 4.60 -0.76 -9.94
C MET A 19 4.85 0.31 -8.88
N LEU A 20 6.06 0.85 -8.82
CA LEU A 20 6.38 1.92 -7.87
C LEU A 20 5.49 3.15 -8.06
N LYS A 21 5.26 3.54 -9.30
CA LYS A 21 4.33 4.63 -9.64
C LYS A 21 2.92 4.36 -9.14
N ARG A 22 2.42 3.14 -9.38
CA ARG A 22 1.08 2.74 -8.94
C ARG A 22 0.95 2.76 -7.42
N VAL A 23 1.93 2.21 -6.74
CA VAL A 23 1.93 2.14 -5.27
C VAL A 23 1.94 3.55 -4.68
N ARG A 24 2.77 4.43 -5.20
CA ARG A 24 2.83 5.82 -4.75
C ARG A 24 1.52 6.55 -4.97
N ARG A 25 0.92 6.39 -6.14
CA ARG A 25 -0.37 7.03 -6.46
C ARG A 25 -1.47 6.55 -5.53
N THR A 26 -1.51 5.25 -5.29
CA THR A 26 -2.48 4.66 -4.36
C THR A 26 -2.31 5.25 -2.96
N GLY A 27 -1.06 5.36 -2.50
CA GLY A 27 -0.74 5.94 -1.21
C GLY A 27 -1.19 7.39 -1.09
N GLU A 28 -1.00 8.19 -2.14
CA GLU A 28 -1.45 9.59 -2.15
C GLU A 28 -2.98 9.71 -2.00
N VAL A 29 -3.72 8.85 -2.69
CA VAL A 29 -5.19 8.84 -2.59
C VAL A 29 -5.64 8.47 -1.18
N ILE A 30 -5.05 7.42 -0.61
CA ILE A 30 -5.40 6.93 0.72
C ILE A 30 -5.03 7.97 1.79
N GLU A 31 -3.86 8.56 1.66
CA GLU A 31 -3.36 9.54 2.64
C GLU A 31 -4.23 10.80 2.71
N ALA A 32 -4.89 11.16 1.62
CA ALA A 32 -5.76 12.32 1.56
C ALA A 32 -7.08 12.14 2.33
N VAL A 33 -7.44 10.92 2.68
CA VAL A 33 -8.69 10.64 3.41
C VAL A 33 -8.50 10.94 4.89
N PRO A 34 -9.43 11.70 5.53
CA PRO A 34 -9.31 12.02 6.96
C PRO A 34 -9.17 10.77 7.83
N GLY A 35 -8.29 10.85 8.82
CA GLY A 35 -8.00 9.75 9.73
C GLY A 35 -6.77 8.93 9.34
N CYS A 36 -6.22 9.13 8.15
CA CYS A 36 -4.94 8.55 7.79
C CYS A 36 -3.82 9.36 8.44
N LEU A 37 -2.94 8.70 9.18
CA LEU A 37 -1.82 9.33 9.88
C LEU A 37 -0.54 9.33 9.05
N GLY A 38 -0.55 8.66 7.92
CA GLY A 38 0.57 8.66 7.00
C GLY A 38 0.67 7.36 6.22
N VAL A 39 1.13 7.46 4.98
CA VAL A 39 1.44 6.32 4.12
C VAL A 39 2.81 6.59 3.51
N ASP A 40 3.72 5.65 3.68
CA ASP A 40 5.08 5.74 3.15
C ASP A 40 5.36 4.58 2.21
N CYS A 41 6.16 4.85 1.19
CA CYS A 41 6.60 3.85 0.25
C CYS A 41 8.11 3.72 0.32
N TRP A 42 8.59 2.49 0.47
CA TRP A 42 10.00 2.18 0.68
C TRP A 42 10.45 1.13 -0.33
N LEU A 43 11.73 1.11 -0.59
CA LEU A 43 12.36 -0.02 -1.27
C LEU A 43 13.14 -0.80 -0.22
N ASP A 44 13.20 -2.13 -0.36
CA ASP A 44 14.07 -2.92 0.50
C ASP A 44 15.54 -2.62 0.16
N LYS A 45 16.46 -3.15 0.96
CA LYS A 45 17.89 -2.89 0.82
C LYS A 45 18.40 -3.20 -0.60
N ASP A 46 17.90 -4.27 -1.20
CA ASP A 46 18.35 -4.72 -2.51
C ASP A 46 17.56 -4.10 -3.67
N GLY A 47 16.53 -3.32 -3.37
CA GLY A 47 15.68 -2.69 -4.37
C GLY A 47 14.74 -3.65 -5.08
N THR A 48 14.55 -4.86 -4.55
CA THR A 48 13.74 -5.90 -5.19
C THR A 48 12.29 -5.88 -4.74
N ALA A 49 12.02 -5.38 -3.53
CA ALA A 49 10.66 -5.29 -3.01
C ALA A 49 10.26 -3.83 -2.85
N ILE A 50 9.01 -3.55 -3.13
CA ILE A 50 8.38 -2.27 -2.82
C ILE A 50 7.58 -2.49 -1.54
N VAL A 51 7.87 -1.71 -0.51
CA VAL A 51 7.25 -1.86 0.80
C VAL A 51 6.41 -0.62 1.10
N THR A 52 5.14 -0.85 1.40
CA THR A 52 4.24 0.23 1.84
C THR A 52 3.99 0.08 3.32
N THR A 53 4.10 1.18 4.04
CA THR A 53 3.70 1.24 5.44
C THR A 53 2.64 2.32 5.59
N GLY A 54 1.62 2.03 6.39
CA GLY A 54 0.56 2.99 6.64
C GLY A 54 0.05 2.91 8.06
N LYS A 55 -0.55 4.00 8.51
CA LYS A 55 -1.10 4.10 9.85
C LYS A 55 -2.38 4.94 9.82
N TRP A 56 -3.40 4.49 10.53
CA TRP A 56 -4.71 5.15 10.61
C TRP A 56 -5.14 5.27 12.07
N GLU A 57 -5.88 6.31 12.36
CA GLU A 57 -6.37 6.55 13.72
C GLU A 57 -7.42 5.52 14.17
N SER A 58 -8.08 4.84 13.23
CA SER A 58 -9.13 3.87 13.51
C SER A 58 -9.32 2.89 12.35
N GLU A 59 -9.98 1.79 12.63
CA GLU A 59 -10.43 0.81 11.62
C GLU A 59 -11.34 1.46 10.59
N GLN A 60 -12.21 2.35 11.03
CA GLN A 60 -13.14 3.06 10.16
C GLN A 60 -12.38 3.94 9.16
N ALA A 61 -11.36 4.65 9.61
CA ALA A 61 -10.53 5.48 8.75
C ALA A 61 -9.76 4.62 7.72
N PHE A 62 -9.24 3.48 8.16
CA PHE A 62 -8.58 2.52 7.28
C PHE A 62 -9.53 2.07 6.16
N THR A 63 -10.73 1.63 6.52
CA THR A 63 -11.72 1.15 5.55
C THR A 63 -12.11 2.26 4.58
N ALA A 64 -12.31 3.48 5.08
CA ALA A 64 -12.67 4.63 4.24
C ALA A 64 -11.55 4.97 3.24
N GLY A 65 -10.30 4.86 3.66
CA GLY A 65 -9.15 5.11 2.78
C GLY A 65 -9.12 4.15 1.59
N PHE A 66 -9.30 2.87 1.84
CA PHE A 66 -9.31 1.87 0.77
C PHE A 66 -10.55 1.97 -0.12
N ALA A 67 -11.70 2.34 0.45
CA ALA A 67 -12.90 2.60 -0.35
C ALA A 67 -12.67 3.78 -1.31
N ALA A 68 -12.05 4.85 -0.83
CA ALA A 68 -11.72 6.01 -1.67
C ALA A 68 -10.75 5.64 -2.80
N ALA A 69 -9.78 4.77 -2.52
CA ALA A 69 -8.84 4.30 -3.54
C ALA A 69 -9.58 3.52 -4.64
N ARG A 70 -10.50 2.64 -4.29
CA ARG A 70 -11.31 1.91 -5.27
C ARG A 70 -12.17 2.85 -6.10
N GLU A 71 -12.78 3.85 -5.48
CA GLU A 71 -13.57 4.85 -6.19
C GLU A 71 -12.73 5.68 -7.16
N ALA A 72 -11.46 5.90 -6.84
CA ALA A 72 -10.52 6.58 -7.69
C ALA A 72 -9.97 5.69 -8.82
N GLY A 73 -10.44 4.44 -8.91
CA GLY A 73 -10.05 3.52 -9.97
C GLY A 73 -8.82 2.67 -9.67
N VAL A 74 -8.37 2.64 -8.42
CA VAL A 74 -7.25 1.77 -8.04
C VAL A 74 -7.68 0.32 -8.07
N ASP A 75 -6.92 -0.50 -8.78
CA ASP A 75 -7.14 -1.94 -8.87
C ASP A 75 -6.18 -2.66 -7.92
N PHE A 76 -6.74 -3.39 -6.95
CA PHE A 76 -5.95 -4.15 -5.98
C PHE A 76 -5.77 -5.61 -6.36
N THR A 77 -6.16 -6.01 -7.58
CA THR A 77 -5.95 -7.39 -7.99
C THR A 77 -4.48 -7.70 -8.17
N TYR A 78 -4.15 -8.99 -7.99
CA TYR A 78 -2.79 -9.46 -8.16
C TYR A 78 -2.33 -9.26 -9.61
N ASP A 79 -1.12 -8.75 -9.76
CA ASP A 79 -0.51 -8.56 -11.07
C ASP A 79 0.46 -9.72 -11.35
N GLU A 80 0.26 -10.43 -12.45
CA GLU A 80 1.08 -11.59 -12.83
C GLU A 80 2.54 -11.24 -13.10
N ARG A 81 2.86 -9.95 -13.27
CA ARG A 81 4.24 -9.50 -13.44
C ARG A 81 5.01 -9.40 -12.12
N GLU A 82 4.37 -9.73 -11.00
CA GLU A 82 5.07 -9.93 -9.74
C GLU A 82 5.69 -11.32 -9.73
N VAL A 83 6.93 -11.41 -9.25
CA VAL A 83 7.69 -12.67 -9.26
C VAL A 83 7.27 -13.62 -8.15
N ARG A 84 6.52 -13.14 -7.18
CA ARG A 84 5.93 -13.94 -6.09
C ARG A 84 4.73 -13.20 -5.53
N PRO A 85 3.83 -13.90 -4.83
CA PRO A 85 2.65 -13.26 -4.24
C PRO A 85 3.03 -12.15 -3.28
N ARG A 86 2.27 -11.07 -3.31
CA ARG A 86 2.43 -9.97 -2.36
C ARG A 86 2.08 -10.44 -0.95
N GLU A 87 2.69 -9.81 0.03
CA GLU A 87 2.41 -10.09 1.43
C GLU A 87 1.82 -8.82 2.06
N ILE A 88 0.69 -8.97 2.74
CA ILE A 88 -0.01 -7.83 3.36
C ILE A 88 -0.30 -8.19 4.81
N PHE A 89 0.15 -7.35 5.72
CA PHE A 89 -0.04 -7.55 7.15
C PHE A 89 -0.84 -6.39 7.74
N ARG A 90 -1.96 -6.73 8.38
CA ARG A 90 -2.76 -5.81 9.18
C ARG A 90 -2.19 -5.81 10.59
N LEU A 91 -1.96 -4.62 11.14
CA LEU A 91 -1.33 -4.47 12.45
C LEU A 91 -2.26 -3.72 13.39
N SER A 92 -2.29 -4.16 14.64
CA SER A 92 -2.96 -3.46 15.72
C SER A 92 -1.92 -2.86 16.64
N ARG A 93 -2.26 -1.76 17.27
CA ARG A 93 -1.38 -1.14 18.26
C ARG A 93 -1.16 -2.12 19.41
N ALA A 94 0.10 -2.29 19.81
CA ALA A 94 0.45 -3.15 20.93
C ALA A 94 0.09 -2.50 22.27
#